data_0445dbe5de684b6b4ed7952887217bcb
#
_entry.id   0445dbe5de684b6b4ed7952887217bcb
#
_cell.length_a   1.000
_cell.length_b   1.000
_cell.length_c   1.000
_cell.angle_alpha   90.00
_cell.angle_beta   90.00
_cell.angle_gamma   90.00
#
_symmetry.space_group_name_H-M   'P 1'
#
loop_
_entity.id
_entity.type
_entity.pdbx_description
1 polymer ?
#
loop_
_entity_poly.entity_id
_entity_poly.type
_entity_poly.pdbx_seq_one_letter_code
_entity_poly.pdbx_strand_id
1 'polypeptide(L)'
;MVAVFEVEERMHKQQKPDPENLGFGRFFTDYMFSMDYTQEEGWHNKKIIPYQEISMSPASQVLHYGQAVFEGLKAYKTKDGIQLFRPDQNFKRMNKSCERLEMPQIDVEEMVQALKQLVALEEAWIPDGAGQSLYIRPIVFANEPFLGVRPALSYKFLILLSPVGAYYGGEQLSPTKIYVEDEYVRAVRGGVGFAKAAGNYAASLIAQSRAEKLGYDQVLWLDGVDQAYIEEVGSMNIFFVINNKLVTPELNGSILPGITRKSILELAEHLGYDVEERRIGIQEVVDSAKDGSLTEVFGAGTAVVISPVGEIKYKDEVLTIGDGNTGKLTEELYKAYTSIQNGSKEDPFGWCISVE
;
A
#
# COMPACT_ATOMS: atom_id res chain seq x y z
N MET A 1 -16.06 20.09 -17.80
CA MET A 1 -15.21 21.09 -17.10
C MET A 1 -14.41 20.32 -16.08
N VAL A 2 -13.08 20.49 -16.06
CA VAL A 2 -12.23 19.91 -15.02
C VAL A 2 -12.59 20.61 -13.70
N ALA A 3 -12.87 19.86 -12.64
CA ALA A 3 -13.16 20.42 -11.32
C ALA A 3 -11.92 21.16 -10.83
N VAL A 4 -12.03 22.45 -10.54
CA VAL A 4 -10.98 23.25 -9.91
C VAL A 4 -11.40 23.49 -8.47
N PHE A 5 -10.59 22.99 -7.53
CA PHE A 5 -10.85 23.14 -6.09
C PHE A 5 -10.24 24.45 -5.58
N GLU A 6 -10.95 25.08 -4.64
CA GLU A 6 -10.46 26.26 -3.93
C GLU A 6 -9.15 25.92 -3.19
N VAL A 7 -8.17 26.82 -3.26
CA VAL A 7 -6.91 26.72 -2.54
C VAL A 7 -6.87 27.84 -1.49
N GLU A 8 -6.82 27.46 -0.23
CA GLU A 8 -6.62 28.42 0.87
C GLU A 8 -5.15 28.85 0.93
N GLU A 9 -4.89 30.16 0.99
CA GLU A 9 -3.51 30.65 1.02
C GLU A 9 -2.76 30.25 2.29
N ARG A 10 -1.50 29.82 2.11
CA ARG A 10 -0.57 29.57 3.19
C ARG A 10 0.42 30.74 3.33
N MET A 11 0.47 31.34 4.51
CA MET A 11 1.35 32.48 4.75
C MET A 11 2.84 32.12 4.80
N HIS A 12 3.19 30.92 5.26
CA HIS A 12 4.58 30.47 5.38
C HIS A 12 4.74 29.04 4.88
N LYS A 13 5.64 28.84 3.90
CA LYS A 13 6.00 27.49 3.43
C LYS A 13 6.87 26.78 4.46
N GLN A 14 6.74 25.46 4.55
CA GLN A 14 7.59 24.63 5.40
C GLN A 14 9.00 24.53 4.82
N GLN A 15 9.98 24.34 5.70
CA GLN A 15 11.33 24.00 5.26
C GLN A 15 11.34 22.56 4.75
N LYS A 16 11.84 22.34 3.53
CA LYS A 16 11.96 21.01 2.97
C LYS A 16 13.05 20.22 3.71
N PRO A 17 12.81 18.91 3.90
CA PRO A 17 13.82 18.03 4.49
C PRO A 17 15.00 17.82 3.53
N ASP A 18 16.10 17.34 4.09
CA ASP A 18 17.23 16.84 3.32
C ASP A 18 16.81 15.64 2.47
N PRO A 19 16.97 15.65 1.14
CA PRO A 19 16.58 14.54 0.27
C PRO A 19 17.30 13.21 0.58
N GLU A 20 18.47 13.24 1.21
CA GLU A 20 19.19 12.03 1.62
C GLU A 20 18.61 11.36 2.88
N ASN A 21 17.78 12.09 3.65
CA ASN A 21 17.26 11.65 4.94
C ASN A 21 15.73 11.66 5.04
N LEU A 22 15.02 11.41 3.94
CA LEU A 22 13.56 11.49 3.91
C LEU A 22 12.88 10.43 4.80
N GLY A 23 13.39 9.20 4.83
CA GLY A 23 12.70 8.09 5.50
C GLY A 23 11.32 7.83 4.87
N PHE A 24 10.38 7.35 5.69
CA PHE A 24 9.01 7.11 5.24
C PHE A 24 8.00 7.75 6.20
N GLY A 25 7.14 8.66 5.68
CA GLY A 25 6.02 9.25 6.42
C GLY A 25 6.41 10.20 7.57
N ARG A 26 7.59 10.79 7.53
CA ARG A 26 8.11 11.70 8.58
C ARG A 26 7.85 13.17 8.26
N PHE A 27 7.83 13.53 7.00
CA PHE A 27 7.67 14.90 6.52
C PHE A 27 6.40 15.01 5.70
N PHE A 28 5.74 16.15 5.79
CA PHE A 28 4.51 16.42 5.05
C PHE A 28 4.68 17.71 4.24
N THR A 29 3.95 17.79 3.12
CA THR A 29 4.00 18.95 2.22
C THR A 29 3.28 20.15 2.82
N ASP A 30 3.29 21.27 2.10
CA ASP A 30 2.67 22.53 2.56
C ASP A 30 1.14 22.43 2.61
N TYR A 31 0.53 21.61 1.76
CA TYR A 31 -0.91 21.54 1.60
C TYR A 31 -1.44 20.10 1.72
N MET A 32 -2.74 20.00 1.99
CA MET A 32 -3.51 18.77 1.96
C MET A 32 -4.87 19.03 1.34
N PHE A 33 -5.49 18.03 0.73
CA PHE A 33 -6.88 18.11 0.33
C PHE A 33 -7.78 17.69 1.49
N SER A 34 -8.93 18.37 1.64
CA SER A 34 -9.91 18.11 2.69
C SER A 34 -11.33 18.25 2.15
N MET A 35 -12.21 17.34 2.56
CA MET A 35 -13.66 17.48 2.41
C MET A 35 -14.40 16.85 3.58
N ASP A 36 -15.61 17.30 3.82
CA ASP A 36 -16.52 16.85 4.85
C ASP A 36 -17.67 16.06 4.26
N TYR A 37 -18.24 15.16 5.04
CA TYR A 37 -19.49 14.47 4.69
C TYR A 37 -20.49 14.61 5.83
N THR A 38 -21.73 14.94 5.47
CA THR A 38 -22.88 14.76 6.34
C THR A 38 -23.97 14.02 5.56
N GLN A 39 -24.90 13.37 6.29
CA GLN A 39 -26.00 12.66 5.65
C GLN A 39 -26.91 13.60 4.86
N GLU A 40 -27.00 14.88 5.23
CA GLU A 40 -27.88 15.88 4.60
C GLU A 40 -27.27 16.45 3.31
N GLU A 41 -25.95 16.74 3.32
CA GLU A 41 -25.28 17.44 2.22
C GLU A 41 -24.44 16.52 1.32
N GLY A 42 -24.20 15.27 1.77
CA GLY A 42 -23.22 14.40 1.12
C GLY A 42 -21.79 14.94 1.28
N TRP A 43 -20.91 14.70 0.33
CA TRP A 43 -19.56 15.25 0.30
C TRP A 43 -19.54 16.72 -0.09
N HIS A 44 -19.10 17.59 0.83
CA HIS A 44 -19.08 19.05 0.71
C HIS A 44 -17.77 19.64 1.26
N ASN A 45 -17.61 20.97 1.28
CA ASN A 45 -16.41 21.70 1.73
C ASN A 45 -15.11 21.18 1.10
N LYS A 46 -15.13 20.92 -0.21
CA LYS A 46 -14.02 20.36 -0.96
C LYS A 46 -12.98 21.42 -1.24
N LYS A 47 -11.79 21.33 -0.58
CA LYS A 47 -10.74 22.36 -0.64
C LYS A 47 -9.35 21.78 -0.55
N ILE A 48 -8.37 22.50 -1.10
CA ILE A 48 -6.96 22.35 -0.79
C ILE A 48 -6.61 23.38 0.30
N ILE A 49 -6.20 22.90 1.46
CA ILE A 49 -5.93 23.73 2.63
C ILE A 49 -4.47 23.55 3.09
N PRO A 50 -3.88 24.50 3.82
CA PRO A 50 -2.58 24.29 4.46
C PRO A 50 -2.57 23.02 5.31
N TYR A 51 -1.47 22.25 5.27
CA TYR A 51 -1.29 21.12 6.17
C TYR A 51 -1.28 21.62 7.62
N GLN A 52 -2.20 21.10 8.42
CA GLN A 52 -2.43 21.51 9.79
C GLN A 52 -3.04 20.38 10.64
N GLU A 53 -3.00 20.54 11.95
CA GLU A 53 -3.71 19.68 12.87
C GLU A 53 -5.23 19.79 12.64
N ILE A 54 -5.95 18.70 12.87
CA ILE A 54 -7.40 18.65 12.80
C ILE A 54 -7.98 18.67 14.23
N SER A 55 -8.93 19.57 14.49
CA SER A 55 -9.69 19.55 15.74
C SER A 55 -10.75 18.45 15.66
N MET A 56 -10.80 17.61 16.69
CA MET A 56 -11.73 16.48 16.76
C MET A 56 -12.28 16.34 18.18
N SER A 57 -13.59 16.03 18.29
CA SER A 57 -14.19 15.68 19.57
C SER A 57 -13.56 14.40 20.14
N PRO A 58 -13.28 14.30 21.44
CA PRO A 58 -12.85 13.05 22.06
C PRO A 58 -13.89 11.92 21.94
N ALA A 59 -15.17 12.25 21.67
CA ALA A 59 -16.23 11.29 21.43
C ALA A 59 -16.36 10.87 19.95
N SER A 60 -15.46 11.30 19.06
CA SER A 60 -15.50 10.92 17.64
C SER A 60 -15.38 9.40 17.49
N GLN A 61 -16.29 8.79 16.72
CA GLN A 61 -16.43 7.34 16.61
C GLN A 61 -15.15 6.64 16.13
N VAL A 62 -14.34 7.27 15.27
CA VAL A 62 -13.07 6.69 14.83
C VAL A 62 -12.14 6.37 16.00
N LEU A 63 -12.12 7.17 17.05
CA LEU A 63 -11.28 6.98 18.25
C LEU A 63 -11.69 5.76 19.08
N HIS A 64 -12.96 5.36 18.99
CA HIS A 64 -13.55 4.29 19.81
C HIS A 64 -13.76 3.00 19.02
N TYR A 65 -14.14 3.09 17.74
CA TYR A 65 -14.58 1.94 16.95
C TYR A 65 -13.74 1.74 15.68
N GLY A 66 -12.75 2.61 15.41
CA GLY A 66 -11.81 2.45 14.32
C GLY A 66 -12.44 2.49 12.93
N GLN A 67 -13.61 3.15 12.74
CA GLN A 67 -14.25 3.29 11.43
C GLN A 67 -13.44 4.25 10.56
N ALA A 68 -12.37 3.71 9.96
CA ALA A 68 -11.43 4.41 9.10
C ALA A 68 -10.89 3.49 8.01
N VAL A 69 -10.79 4.03 6.78
CA VAL A 69 -10.14 3.38 5.63
C VAL A 69 -9.13 4.33 5.02
N PHE A 70 -8.08 3.79 4.42
CA PHE A 70 -7.04 4.61 3.80
C PHE A 70 -6.50 3.97 2.53
N GLU A 71 -5.79 4.77 1.76
CA GLU A 71 -5.06 4.33 0.58
C GLU A 71 -3.60 4.74 0.62
N GLY A 72 -2.84 4.19 -0.30
CA GLY A 72 -1.44 4.54 -0.50
C GLY A 72 -1.08 4.41 -1.96
N LEU A 73 -0.62 5.50 -2.56
CA LEU A 73 -0.12 5.57 -3.91
C LEU A 73 1.04 6.57 -3.97
N LYS A 74 1.65 6.73 -5.14
CA LYS A 74 2.83 7.57 -5.31
C LYS A 74 2.74 8.45 -6.55
N ALA A 75 3.36 9.62 -6.47
CA ALA A 75 3.67 10.47 -7.60
C ALA A 75 5.19 10.45 -7.85
N TYR A 76 5.54 10.49 -9.12
CA TYR A 76 6.92 10.43 -9.58
C TYR A 76 7.24 11.62 -10.47
N LYS A 77 8.43 12.19 -10.29
CA LYS A 77 8.99 13.13 -11.23
C LYS A 77 9.62 12.37 -12.39
N THR A 78 9.26 12.75 -13.60
CA THR A 78 9.76 12.13 -14.83
C THR A 78 10.38 13.20 -15.73
N LYS A 79 11.03 12.79 -16.83
CA LYS A 79 11.55 13.72 -17.84
C LYS A 79 10.46 14.55 -18.52
N ASP A 80 9.24 14.04 -18.56
CA ASP A 80 8.09 14.61 -19.27
C ASP A 80 7.09 15.30 -18.31
N GLY A 81 7.42 15.48 -17.03
CA GLY A 81 6.56 16.09 -16.03
C GLY A 81 6.34 15.18 -14.82
N ILE A 82 5.17 15.28 -14.22
CA ILE A 82 4.78 14.49 -13.04
C ILE A 82 3.76 13.46 -13.46
N GLN A 83 3.92 12.24 -12.95
CA GLN A 83 2.93 11.18 -13.18
C GLN A 83 2.49 10.49 -11.90
N LEU A 84 1.23 10.04 -11.90
CA LEU A 84 0.60 9.21 -10.88
C LEU A 84 0.45 7.79 -11.42
N PHE A 85 0.66 6.79 -10.57
CA PHE A 85 0.52 5.39 -10.95
C PHE A 85 -0.82 4.83 -10.48
N ARG A 86 -1.74 4.49 -11.41
CA ARG A 86 -3.06 3.85 -11.21
C ARG A 86 -3.93 4.50 -10.12
N PRO A 87 -4.03 5.83 -9.99
CA PRO A 87 -4.77 6.49 -8.90
C PRO A 87 -6.26 6.14 -8.89
N ASP A 88 -6.86 5.90 -10.05
CA ASP A 88 -8.25 5.46 -10.18
C ASP A 88 -8.49 4.11 -9.50
N GLN A 89 -7.55 3.17 -9.60
CA GLN A 89 -7.65 1.86 -8.96
C GLN A 89 -7.58 1.98 -7.43
N ASN A 90 -6.77 2.90 -6.91
CA ASN A 90 -6.71 3.20 -5.47
C ASN A 90 -8.05 3.75 -4.96
N PHE A 91 -8.63 4.74 -5.62
CA PHE A 91 -9.93 5.30 -5.21
C PHE A 91 -11.09 4.30 -5.39
N LYS A 92 -11.07 3.46 -6.44
CA LYS A 92 -12.02 2.34 -6.58
C LYS A 92 -11.90 1.34 -5.42
N ARG A 93 -10.67 1.01 -4.99
CA ARG A 93 -10.46 0.12 -3.84
C ARG A 93 -10.85 0.79 -2.53
N MET A 94 -10.61 2.09 -2.37
CA MET A 94 -11.12 2.86 -1.23
C MET A 94 -12.63 2.75 -1.11
N ASN A 95 -13.37 2.88 -2.22
CA ASN A 95 -14.83 2.73 -2.23
C ASN A 95 -15.27 1.32 -1.79
N LYS A 96 -14.58 0.26 -2.22
CA LYS A 96 -14.85 -1.10 -1.74
C LYS A 96 -14.56 -1.27 -0.24
N SER A 97 -13.54 -0.58 0.27
CA SER A 97 -13.25 -0.55 1.70
C SER A 97 -14.29 0.24 2.48
N CYS A 98 -14.75 1.38 1.94
CA CYS A 98 -15.86 2.16 2.51
C CYS A 98 -17.15 1.34 2.55
N GLU A 99 -17.52 0.69 1.46
CA GLU A 99 -18.70 -0.19 1.38
C GLU A 99 -18.68 -1.26 2.48
N ARG A 100 -17.53 -1.92 2.68
CA ARG A 100 -17.39 -2.97 3.71
C ARG A 100 -17.61 -2.44 5.14
N LEU A 101 -17.29 -1.17 5.39
CA LEU A 101 -17.39 -0.52 6.70
C LEU A 101 -18.62 0.40 6.83
N GLU A 102 -19.58 0.30 5.90
CA GLU A 102 -20.79 1.16 5.88
C GLU A 102 -20.42 2.66 5.92
N MET A 103 -19.43 3.05 5.13
CA MET A 103 -18.96 4.44 4.99
C MET A 103 -19.37 5.00 3.62
N PRO A 104 -19.54 6.33 3.49
CA PRO A 104 -19.90 6.94 2.20
C PRO A 104 -18.77 6.77 1.17
N GLN A 105 -19.17 6.43 -0.05
CA GLN A 105 -18.26 6.32 -1.18
C GLN A 105 -17.94 7.71 -1.76
N ILE A 106 -16.79 7.84 -2.38
CA ILE A 106 -16.29 9.03 -3.05
C ILE A 106 -16.48 8.93 -4.58
N ASP A 107 -16.58 10.06 -5.25
CA ASP A 107 -16.48 10.10 -6.71
C ASP A 107 -15.01 9.91 -7.13
N VAL A 108 -14.75 8.85 -7.89
CA VAL A 108 -13.39 8.45 -8.28
C VAL A 108 -12.75 9.47 -9.21
N GLU A 109 -13.50 9.96 -10.21
CA GLU A 109 -12.99 10.90 -11.20
C GLU A 109 -12.72 12.26 -10.56
N GLU A 110 -13.63 12.73 -9.72
CA GLU A 110 -13.44 13.96 -8.95
C GLU A 110 -12.21 13.88 -8.05
N MET A 111 -11.99 12.77 -7.36
CA MET A 111 -10.83 12.60 -6.47
C MET A 111 -9.51 12.46 -7.24
N VAL A 112 -9.51 11.89 -8.44
CA VAL A 112 -8.33 11.92 -9.31
C VAL A 112 -7.99 13.36 -9.72
N GLN A 113 -8.99 14.21 -10.02
CA GLN A 113 -8.74 15.62 -10.33
C GLN A 113 -8.25 16.40 -9.11
N ALA A 114 -8.83 16.18 -7.92
CA ALA A 114 -8.36 16.79 -6.68
C ALA A 114 -6.91 16.42 -6.39
N LEU A 115 -6.56 15.15 -6.59
CA LEU A 115 -5.20 14.67 -6.42
C LEU A 115 -4.23 15.28 -7.42
N LYS A 116 -4.61 15.39 -8.71
CA LYS A 116 -3.78 16.05 -9.73
C LYS A 116 -3.51 17.50 -9.35
N GLN A 117 -4.53 18.25 -8.96
CA GLN A 117 -4.37 19.66 -8.57
C GLN A 117 -3.47 19.80 -7.32
N LEU A 118 -3.66 18.95 -6.30
CA LEU A 118 -2.84 18.97 -5.09
C LEU A 118 -1.37 18.64 -5.40
N VAL A 119 -1.11 17.60 -6.20
CA VAL A 119 0.25 17.19 -6.55
C VAL A 119 0.96 18.24 -7.43
N ALA A 120 0.23 18.86 -8.37
CA ALA A 120 0.76 19.97 -9.17
C ALA A 120 1.17 21.16 -8.30
N LEU A 121 0.34 21.54 -7.30
CA LEU A 121 0.65 22.60 -6.35
C LEU A 121 1.91 22.29 -5.53
N GLU A 122 2.13 21.02 -5.24
CA GLU A 122 3.23 20.51 -4.42
C GLU A 122 4.40 19.91 -5.22
N GLU A 123 4.49 20.22 -6.52
CA GLU A 123 5.55 19.75 -7.42
C GLU A 123 6.96 19.86 -6.80
N ALA A 124 7.22 20.99 -6.13
CA ALA A 124 8.51 21.26 -5.52
C ALA A 124 8.87 20.33 -4.34
N TRP A 125 7.92 19.54 -3.85
CA TRP A 125 8.11 18.53 -2.79
C TRP A 125 8.37 17.12 -3.34
N ILE A 126 8.24 16.92 -4.66
CA ILE A 126 8.47 15.61 -5.28
C ILE A 126 10.00 15.43 -5.41
N PRO A 127 10.60 14.47 -4.70
CA PRO A 127 12.02 14.22 -4.82
C PRO A 127 12.31 13.50 -6.16
N ASP A 128 13.53 13.69 -6.67
CA ASP A 128 14.00 13.16 -7.96
C ASP A 128 15.15 12.16 -7.85
N GLY A 129 15.53 11.80 -6.62
CA GLY A 129 16.55 10.78 -6.38
C GLY A 129 16.09 9.37 -6.70
N ALA A 130 17.04 8.47 -6.96
CA ALA A 130 16.77 7.06 -7.26
C ALA A 130 15.94 6.40 -6.15
N GLY A 131 14.82 5.75 -6.51
CA GLY A 131 13.90 5.11 -5.58
C GLY A 131 13.05 6.07 -4.72
N GLN A 132 13.24 7.37 -4.86
CA GLN A 132 12.45 8.38 -4.16
C GLN A 132 11.13 8.66 -4.88
N SER A 133 10.15 9.19 -4.14
CA SER A 133 8.83 9.53 -4.67
C SER A 133 8.05 10.40 -3.69
N LEU A 134 6.97 10.99 -4.15
CA LEU A 134 5.98 11.60 -3.26
C LEU A 134 4.92 10.58 -2.91
N TYR A 135 4.87 10.15 -1.64
CA TYR A 135 3.85 9.25 -1.14
C TYR A 135 2.56 10.00 -0.86
N ILE A 136 1.46 9.43 -1.28
CA ILE A 136 0.12 10.00 -1.19
C ILE A 136 -0.73 9.12 -0.28
N ARG A 137 -1.35 9.71 0.75
CA ARG A 137 -2.17 9.06 1.75
C ARG A 137 -3.59 9.62 1.77
N PRO A 138 -4.50 9.10 0.93
CA PRO A 138 -5.93 9.33 1.13
C PRO A 138 -6.43 8.58 2.37
N ILE A 139 -7.29 9.21 3.15
CA ILE A 139 -7.92 8.62 4.34
C ILE A 139 -9.35 9.13 4.50
N VAL A 140 -10.30 8.24 4.83
CA VAL A 140 -11.66 8.56 5.27
C VAL A 140 -11.84 8.02 6.67
N PHE A 141 -12.40 8.83 7.55
CA PHE A 141 -12.70 8.40 8.92
C PHE A 141 -13.97 9.06 9.48
N ALA A 142 -14.63 8.33 10.38
CA ALA A 142 -15.82 8.82 11.08
C ALA A 142 -15.45 9.86 12.14
N ASN A 143 -15.97 11.08 12.00
CA ASN A 143 -15.73 12.18 12.95
C ASN A 143 -16.94 12.58 13.80
N GLU A 144 -18.07 11.89 13.65
CA GLU A 144 -19.26 12.15 14.46
C GLU A 144 -18.98 11.94 15.94
N PRO A 145 -19.34 12.90 16.82
CA PRO A 145 -19.20 12.77 18.27
C PRO A 145 -20.34 11.93 18.88
N PHE A 146 -20.23 10.60 18.76
CA PHE A 146 -21.25 9.67 19.21
C PHE A 146 -20.63 8.36 19.73
N LEU A 147 -21.00 7.95 20.95
CA LEU A 147 -20.45 6.75 21.61
C LEU A 147 -21.24 5.46 21.36
N GLY A 148 -22.30 5.49 20.56
CA GLY A 148 -23.06 4.30 20.19
C GLY A 148 -22.44 3.61 18.97
N VAL A 149 -22.59 2.27 18.89
CA VAL A 149 -22.08 1.48 17.76
C VAL A 149 -23.11 1.46 16.63
N ARG A 150 -22.88 2.27 15.60
CA ARG A 150 -23.61 2.32 14.33
C ARG A 150 -22.75 3.02 13.29
N PRO A 151 -23.10 2.93 12.00
CA PRO A 151 -22.45 3.77 10.98
C PRO A 151 -22.56 5.25 11.36
N ALA A 152 -21.49 6.01 11.23
CA ALA A 152 -21.48 7.44 11.53
C ALA A 152 -22.34 8.22 10.53
N LEU A 153 -22.83 9.37 10.94
CA LEU A 153 -23.58 10.31 10.07
C LEU A 153 -22.67 11.41 9.50
N SER A 154 -21.45 11.54 10.03
CA SER A 154 -20.46 12.48 9.50
C SER A 154 -19.08 11.85 9.39
N TYR A 155 -18.36 12.23 8.31
CA TYR A 155 -17.02 11.74 7.99
C TYR A 155 -16.12 12.88 7.50
N LYS A 156 -14.82 12.66 7.62
CA LYS A 156 -13.77 13.50 7.05
C LYS A 156 -12.98 12.70 6.04
N PHE A 157 -12.71 13.31 4.88
CA PHE A 157 -11.75 12.79 3.90
C PHE A 157 -10.57 13.75 3.80
N LEU A 158 -9.35 13.19 3.79
CA LEU A 158 -8.12 13.94 3.61
C LEU A 158 -7.23 13.24 2.57
N ILE A 159 -6.43 14.03 1.83
CA ILE A 159 -5.28 13.52 1.09
C ILE A 159 -4.04 14.21 1.64
N LEU A 160 -3.13 13.43 2.23
CA LEU A 160 -1.85 13.89 2.75
C LEU A 160 -0.74 13.50 1.78
N LEU A 161 0.28 14.35 1.64
CA LEU A 161 1.45 14.10 0.81
C LEU A 161 2.71 14.08 1.67
N SER A 162 3.62 13.15 1.39
CA SER A 162 4.87 12.96 2.12
C SER A 162 6.00 12.60 1.16
N PRO A 163 7.09 13.39 1.06
CA PRO A 163 8.28 12.98 0.33
C PRO A 163 8.90 11.77 1.04
N VAL A 164 9.22 10.72 0.29
CA VAL A 164 9.77 9.48 0.83
C VAL A 164 11.04 9.06 0.09
N GLY A 165 11.97 8.49 0.84
CA GLY A 165 13.17 7.86 0.33
C GLY A 165 12.92 6.45 -0.22
N ALA A 166 13.97 5.79 -0.70
CA ALA A 166 13.94 4.38 -0.99
C ALA A 166 13.69 3.58 0.31
N TYR A 167 12.72 2.66 0.28
CA TYR A 167 12.25 1.98 1.50
C TYR A 167 13.35 1.17 2.21
N TYR A 168 14.22 0.53 1.46
CA TYR A 168 15.36 -0.25 1.98
C TYR A 168 16.73 0.41 1.77
N GLY A 169 16.78 1.74 1.62
CA GLY A 169 18.00 2.53 1.69
C GLY A 169 18.99 2.42 0.52
N GLY A 170 18.55 2.02 -0.70
CA GLY A 170 19.45 1.99 -1.84
C GLY A 170 18.83 1.51 -3.16
N GLU A 171 19.64 1.53 -4.22
CA GLU A 171 19.26 1.04 -5.56
C GLU A 171 19.23 -0.50 -5.64
N GLN A 172 19.87 -1.21 -4.70
CA GLN A 172 19.92 -2.66 -4.68
C GLN A 172 18.83 -3.23 -3.78
N LEU A 173 18.11 -4.21 -4.33
CA LEU A 173 17.18 -5.02 -3.57
C LEU A 173 17.94 -5.87 -2.56
N SER A 174 17.63 -5.74 -1.27
CA SER A 174 18.21 -6.54 -0.21
C SER A 174 17.19 -7.58 0.27
N PRO A 175 17.55 -8.88 0.23
CA PRO A 175 16.67 -9.93 0.72
C PRO A 175 16.34 -9.78 2.19
N THR A 176 15.08 -9.96 2.54
CA THR A 176 14.57 -9.91 3.90
C THR A 176 14.46 -11.30 4.52
N LYS A 177 14.39 -11.34 5.85
CA LYS A 177 14.13 -12.53 6.65
C LYS A 177 12.71 -12.51 7.18
N ILE A 178 11.99 -13.60 7.02
CA ILE A 178 10.56 -13.68 7.34
C ILE A 178 10.31 -14.74 8.41
N TYR A 179 9.45 -14.40 9.37
CA TYR A 179 8.96 -15.30 10.40
C TYR A 179 7.52 -15.71 10.07
N VAL A 180 7.25 -17.01 9.97
CA VAL A 180 5.87 -17.51 9.80
C VAL A 180 5.15 -17.45 11.14
N GLU A 181 4.08 -16.68 11.21
CA GLU A 181 3.26 -16.55 12.40
C GLU A 181 2.23 -17.66 12.47
N ASP A 182 2.24 -18.43 13.55
CA ASP A 182 1.38 -19.58 13.78
C ASP A 182 0.46 -19.45 15.00
N GLU A 183 0.46 -18.29 15.66
CA GLU A 183 -0.40 -17.97 16.79
C GLU A 183 -1.47 -16.93 16.42
N TYR A 184 -1.00 -15.79 15.88
CA TYR A 184 -1.90 -14.70 15.49
C TYR A 184 -2.24 -14.76 14.01
N VAL A 185 -3.42 -14.22 13.66
CA VAL A 185 -3.88 -14.11 12.27
C VAL A 185 -4.07 -12.65 11.90
N ARG A 186 -3.76 -12.29 10.66
CA ARG A 186 -3.97 -10.94 10.14
C ARG A 186 -5.45 -10.65 9.91
N ALA A 187 -6.16 -11.62 9.34
CA ALA A 187 -7.56 -11.50 8.94
C ALA A 187 -8.19 -12.89 8.79
N VAL A 188 -9.51 -12.92 8.65
CA VAL A 188 -10.27 -14.13 8.35
C VAL A 188 -11.23 -13.87 7.19
N ARG A 189 -11.60 -14.92 6.45
CA ARG A 189 -12.65 -14.84 5.44
C ARG A 189 -13.97 -14.38 6.07
N GLY A 190 -14.66 -13.44 5.43
CA GLY A 190 -15.85 -12.78 6.00
C GLY A 190 -15.56 -11.64 6.96
N GLY A 191 -14.31 -11.47 7.38
CA GLY A 191 -13.82 -10.31 8.12
C GLY A 191 -13.59 -9.09 7.23
N VAL A 192 -12.61 -8.25 7.59
CA VAL A 192 -12.29 -7.00 6.90
C VAL A 192 -10.93 -7.05 6.18
N GLY A 193 -10.34 -8.24 6.00
CA GLY A 193 -9.00 -8.42 5.44
C GLY A 193 -8.82 -7.88 4.03
N PHE A 194 -9.85 -7.96 3.19
CA PHE A 194 -9.84 -7.45 1.82
C PHE A 194 -10.04 -5.92 1.75
N ALA A 195 -10.49 -5.29 2.84
CA ALA A 195 -10.62 -3.84 2.96
C ALA A 195 -9.35 -3.22 3.55
N LYS A 196 -8.99 -2.04 3.09
CA LYS A 196 -7.84 -1.29 3.62
C LYS A 196 -8.26 -0.49 4.85
N ALA A 197 -8.74 -1.23 5.87
CA ALA A 197 -9.25 -0.71 7.14
C ALA A 197 -8.12 -0.53 8.16
N ALA A 198 -8.14 0.57 8.91
CA ALA A 198 -7.12 0.91 9.89
C ALA A 198 -6.90 -0.19 10.96
N GLY A 199 -7.99 -0.84 11.41
CA GLY A 199 -7.94 -1.90 12.40
C GLY A 199 -7.10 -3.12 12.01
N ASN A 200 -7.03 -3.46 10.70
CA ASN A 200 -6.19 -4.58 10.24
C ASN A 200 -4.70 -4.33 10.55
N TYR A 201 -4.26 -3.07 10.50
CA TYR A 201 -2.87 -2.69 10.76
C TYR A 201 -2.56 -2.68 12.26
N ALA A 202 -3.48 -2.20 13.08
CA ALA A 202 -3.32 -2.27 14.53
C ALA A 202 -3.23 -3.73 15.03
N ALA A 203 -4.03 -4.63 14.47
CA ALA A 203 -4.02 -6.04 14.84
C ALA A 203 -2.70 -6.75 14.50
N SER A 204 -1.93 -6.27 13.53
CA SER A 204 -0.67 -6.90 13.11
C SER A 204 0.54 -6.56 13.99
N LEU A 205 0.45 -5.52 14.84
CA LEU A 205 1.61 -4.95 15.54
C LEU A 205 2.28 -5.92 16.52
N ILE A 206 1.53 -6.75 17.22
CA ILE A 206 2.10 -7.68 18.20
C ILE A 206 2.97 -8.76 17.52
N ALA A 207 2.49 -9.33 16.43
CA ALA A 207 3.23 -10.34 15.67
C ALA A 207 4.48 -9.73 15.01
N GLN A 208 4.35 -8.52 14.42
CA GLN A 208 5.49 -7.80 13.86
C GLN A 208 6.56 -7.53 14.91
N SER A 209 6.20 -7.01 16.08
CA SER A 209 7.14 -6.77 17.19
C SER A 209 7.80 -8.05 17.71
N ARG A 210 7.07 -9.19 17.68
CA ARG A 210 7.63 -10.50 18.03
C ARG A 210 8.66 -10.95 17.00
N ALA A 211 8.37 -10.85 15.72
CA ALA A 211 9.30 -11.20 14.64
C ALA A 211 10.59 -10.37 14.71
N GLU A 212 10.48 -9.05 14.91
CA GLU A 212 11.61 -8.14 15.06
C GLU A 212 12.53 -8.53 16.26
N LYS A 213 11.93 -8.88 17.40
CA LYS A 213 12.70 -9.37 18.57
C LYS A 213 13.43 -10.69 18.31
N LEU A 214 12.95 -11.50 17.38
CA LEU A 214 13.58 -12.74 16.95
C LEU A 214 14.59 -12.53 15.80
N GLY A 215 14.77 -11.27 15.33
CA GLY A 215 15.72 -10.92 14.27
C GLY A 215 15.18 -11.09 12.85
N TYR A 216 13.85 -11.08 12.69
CA TYR A 216 13.17 -11.16 11.40
C TYR A 216 12.58 -9.80 11.02
N ASP A 217 12.57 -9.51 9.72
CA ASP A 217 12.12 -8.21 9.19
C ASP A 217 10.59 -8.13 9.05
N GLN A 218 9.93 -9.26 8.74
CA GLN A 218 8.50 -9.32 8.45
C GLN A 218 7.88 -10.62 8.94
N VAL A 219 6.55 -10.61 9.04
CA VAL A 219 5.72 -11.76 9.39
C VAL A 219 5.07 -12.33 8.12
N LEU A 220 5.15 -13.66 7.92
CA LEU A 220 4.33 -14.37 6.95
C LEU A 220 3.04 -14.83 7.63
N TRP A 221 1.92 -14.37 7.11
CA TRP A 221 0.60 -14.67 7.64
C TRP A 221 0.02 -15.94 7.04
N LEU A 222 -0.52 -16.79 7.90
CA LEU A 222 -1.31 -17.95 7.54
C LEU A 222 -2.80 -17.61 7.64
N ASP A 223 -3.63 -18.41 6.97
CA ASP A 223 -5.09 -18.27 7.02
C ASP A 223 -5.63 -18.46 8.43
N GLY A 224 -6.73 -17.78 8.72
CA GLY A 224 -7.30 -17.73 10.07
C GLY A 224 -8.17 -18.93 10.47
N VAL A 225 -8.23 -19.99 9.66
CA VAL A 225 -9.06 -21.19 9.92
C VAL A 225 -8.17 -22.40 10.17
N ASP A 226 -7.38 -22.78 9.18
CA ASP A 226 -6.56 -23.98 9.22
C ASP A 226 -5.12 -23.67 9.67
N GLN A 227 -4.72 -22.40 9.62
CA GLN A 227 -3.33 -21.94 9.83
C GLN A 227 -2.31 -22.76 9.02
N ALA A 228 -2.70 -23.09 7.81
CA ALA A 228 -1.95 -23.96 6.90
C ALA A 228 -1.69 -23.34 5.53
N TYR A 229 -2.42 -22.29 5.17
CA TYR A 229 -2.33 -21.66 3.86
C TYR A 229 -1.81 -20.23 3.99
N ILE A 230 -0.91 -19.88 3.10
CA ILE A 230 -0.27 -18.56 3.07
C ILE A 230 -1.24 -17.51 2.54
N GLU A 231 -1.24 -16.33 3.15
CA GLU A 231 -2.05 -15.20 2.73
C GLU A 231 -1.21 -13.98 2.31
N GLU A 232 -0.47 -13.38 3.22
CA GLU A 232 0.30 -12.15 3.00
C GLU A 232 1.62 -12.17 3.80
N VAL A 233 2.53 -11.24 3.46
CA VAL A 233 3.76 -11.00 4.23
C VAL A 233 3.80 -9.56 4.75
N GLY A 234 3.83 -9.38 6.06
CA GLY A 234 3.70 -8.06 6.67
C GLY A 234 2.42 -7.34 6.23
N SER A 235 2.57 -6.25 5.51
CA SER A 235 1.46 -5.49 4.88
C SER A 235 1.49 -5.56 3.34
N MET A 236 2.08 -6.62 2.78
CA MET A 236 2.30 -6.85 1.35
C MET A 236 1.65 -8.16 0.90
N ASN A 237 1.26 -8.23 -0.37
CA ASN A 237 0.98 -9.52 -1.02
C ASN A 237 2.30 -10.27 -1.22
N ILE A 238 2.24 -11.59 -1.34
CA ILE A 238 3.42 -12.44 -1.48
C ILE A 238 3.38 -13.26 -2.77
N PHE A 239 4.55 -13.50 -3.35
CA PHE A 239 4.77 -14.26 -4.56
C PHE A 239 5.87 -15.28 -4.37
N PHE A 240 5.78 -16.39 -5.07
CA PHE A 240 6.71 -17.51 -5.07
C PHE A 240 7.05 -17.89 -6.50
N VAL A 241 8.30 -18.26 -6.76
CA VAL A 241 8.69 -18.90 -8.02
C VAL A 241 8.90 -20.39 -7.73
N ILE A 242 7.91 -21.22 -8.07
CA ILE A 242 7.89 -22.66 -7.86
C ILE A 242 7.83 -23.37 -9.23
N ASN A 243 8.77 -24.28 -9.50
CA ASN A 243 8.84 -24.98 -10.78
C ASN A 243 8.82 -24.01 -12.00
N ASN A 244 9.53 -22.90 -11.92
CA ASN A 244 9.61 -21.82 -12.93
C ASN A 244 8.28 -21.10 -13.21
N LYS A 245 7.26 -21.23 -12.34
CA LYS A 245 6.01 -20.47 -12.40
C LYS A 245 5.97 -19.41 -11.31
N LEU A 246 5.42 -18.26 -11.63
CA LEU A 246 5.11 -17.21 -10.65
C LEU A 246 3.77 -17.53 -9.98
N VAL A 247 3.80 -17.88 -8.71
CA VAL A 247 2.62 -18.31 -7.95
C VAL A 247 2.31 -17.31 -6.84
N THR A 248 1.05 -16.96 -6.66
CA THR A 248 0.60 -16.09 -5.55
C THR A 248 -0.71 -16.60 -4.96
N PRO A 249 -0.96 -16.37 -3.65
CA PRO A 249 -2.24 -16.72 -3.05
C PRO A 249 -3.43 -16.08 -3.79
N GLU A 250 -4.46 -16.90 -4.09
CA GLU A 250 -5.72 -16.43 -4.65
C GLU A 250 -6.47 -15.51 -3.69
N LEU A 251 -7.21 -14.56 -4.21
CA LEU A 251 -8.01 -13.63 -3.41
C LEU A 251 -9.26 -14.34 -2.87
N ASN A 252 -9.22 -14.73 -1.61
CA ASN A 252 -10.26 -15.53 -0.95
C ASN A 252 -11.20 -14.72 -0.04
N GLY A 253 -11.01 -13.39 0.05
CA GLY A 253 -11.80 -12.48 0.90
C GLY A 253 -11.13 -12.10 2.22
N SER A 254 -9.97 -12.69 2.59
CA SER A 254 -9.12 -12.25 3.70
C SER A 254 -7.89 -11.47 3.23
N ILE A 255 -7.48 -11.64 1.98
CA ILE A 255 -6.30 -11.02 1.37
C ILE A 255 -6.68 -9.68 0.75
N LEU A 256 -5.86 -8.65 0.96
CA LEU A 256 -6.04 -7.35 0.31
C LEU A 256 -5.75 -7.48 -1.21
N PRO A 257 -6.69 -7.08 -2.11
CA PRO A 257 -6.44 -7.05 -3.54
C PRO A 257 -5.47 -5.91 -3.89
N GLY A 258 -4.17 -6.20 -3.81
CA GLY A 258 -3.10 -5.24 -4.01
C GLY A 258 -3.07 -4.71 -5.44
N ILE A 259 -2.92 -3.38 -5.61
CA ILE A 259 -2.76 -2.76 -6.93
C ILE A 259 -1.39 -3.14 -7.50
N THR A 260 -0.35 -3.13 -6.66
CA THR A 260 0.97 -3.64 -7.04
C THR A 260 0.90 -5.11 -7.43
N ARG A 261 0.19 -5.96 -6.64
CA ARG A 261 -0.03 -7.37 -6.97
C ARG A 261 -0.65 -7.55 -8.35
N LYS A 262 -1.75 -6.85 -8.62
CA LYS A 262 -2.43 -6.89 -9.92
C LYS A 262 -1.48 -6.47 -11.06
N SER A 263 -0.74 -5.40 -10.86
CA SER A 263 0.19 -4.91 -11.88
C SER A 263 1.37 -5.87 -12.11
N ILE A 264 1.87 -6.54 -11.07
CA ILE A 264 2.93 -7.56 -11.22
C ILE A 264 2.42 -8.76 -12.00
N LEU A 265 1.19 -9.22 -11.77
CA LEU A 265 0.59 -10.32 -12.54
C LEU A 265 0.47 -9.94 -14.02
N GLU A 266 -0.12 -8.78 -14.33
CA GLU A 266 -0.26 -8.25 -15.70
C GLU A 266 1.11 -8.08 -16.38
N LEU A 267 2.13 -7.60 -15.64
CA LEU A 267 3.49 -7.41 -16.15
C LEU A 267 4.21 -8.74 -16.39
N ALA A 268 4.10 -9.70 -15.49
CA ALA A 268 4.73 -11.01 -15.62
C ALA A 268 4.18 -11.76 -16.83
N GLU A 269 2.87 -11.76 -17.03
CA GLU A 269 2.22 -12.34 -18.22
C GLU A 269 2.70 -11.64 -19.52
N HIS A 270 2.81 -10.30 -19.52
CA HIS A 270 3.32 -9.52 -20.63
C HIS A 270 4.78 -9.87 -20.99
N LEU A 271 5.59 -10.19 -19.98
CA LEU A 271 6.97 -10.64 -20.15
C LEU A 271 7.09 -12.13 -20.52
N GLY A 272 5.97 -12.86 -20.61
CA GLY A 272 5.91 -14.26 -21.02
C GLY A 272 6.13 -15.27 -19.92
N TYR A 273 5.98 -14.88 -18.66
CA TYR A 273 6.04 -15.80 -17.53
C TYR A 273 4.70 -16.49 -17.29
N ASP A 274 4.75 -17.76 -16.92
CA ASP A 274 3.58 -18.51 -16.44
C ASP A 274 3.19 -18.01 -15.06
N VAL A 275 1.94 -17.56 -14.92
CA VAL A 275 1.39 -17.02 -13.67
C VAL A 275 0.27 -17.92 -13.15
N GLU A 276 0.24 -18.13 -11.84
CA GLU A 276 -0.78 -18.97 -11.19
C GLU A 276 -1.29 -18.32 -9.90
N GLU A 277 -2.60 -18.12 -9.82
CA GLU A 277 -3.28 -17.67 -8.59
C GLU A 277 -3.99 -18.87 -7.97
N ARG A 278 -3.55 -19.33 -6.79
CA ARG A 278 -4.12 -20.48 -6.09
C ARG A 278 -3.85 -20.45 -4.59
N ARG A 279 -4.47 -21.35 -3.84
CA ARG A 279 -4.05 -21.60 -2.46
C ARG A 279 -2.65 -22.21 -2.44
N ILE A 280 -1.83 -21.78 -1.48
CA ILE A 280 -0.46 -22.24 -1.28
C ILE A 280 -0.35 -22.69 0.18
N GLY A 281 -0.06 -23.98 0.39
CA GLY A 281 0.17 -24.51 1.73
C GLY A 281 1.56 -24.15 2.25
N ILE A 282 1.69 -23.87 3.54
CA ILE A 282 3.01 -23.64 4.15
C ILE A 282 3.90 -24.88 4.03
N GLN A 283 3.33 -26.09 4.10
CA GLN A 283 4.08 -27.34 3.92
C GLN A 283 4.62 -27.47 2.50
N GLU A 284 3.84 -27.06 1.47
CA GLU A 284 4.33 -27.01 0.08
C GLU A 284 5.57 -26.10 -0.05
N VAL A 285 5.56 -24.94 0.60
CA VAL A 285 6.71 -24.02 0.59
C VAL A 285 7.92 -24.65 1.26
N VAL A 286 7.73 -25.33 2.40
CA VAL A 286 8.79 -26.06 3.08
C VAL A 286 9.40 -27.16 2.21
N ASP A 287 8.55 -27.97 1.59
CA ASP A 287 8.98 -29.08 0.75
C ASP A 287 9.67 -28.59 -0.51
N SER A 288 9.12 -27.56 -1.17
CA SER A 288 9.70 -26.96 -2.37
C SER A 288 11.02 -26.21 -2.12
N ALA A 289 11.21 -25.65 -0.92
CA ALA A 289 12.49 -25.08 -0.51
C ALA A 289 13.56 -26.17 -0.32
N LYS A 290 13.17 -27.33 0.23
CA LYS A 290 14.08 -28.46 0.48
C LYS A 290 14.46 -29.21 -0.80
N ASP A 291 13.56 -29.36 -1.74
CA ASP A 291 13.82 -30.05 -3.01
C ASP A 291 14.41 -29.15 -4.09
N GLY A 292 14.46 -27.81 -3.82
CA GLY A 292 15.02 -26.80 -4.73
C GLY A 292 14.08 -26.33 -5.83
N SER A 293 12.81 -26.73 -5.81
CA SER A 293 11.81 -26.25 -6.79
C SER A 293 11.32 -24.83 -6.49
N LEU A 294 11.42 -24.35 -5.24
CA LEU A 294 11.19 -22.98 -4.84
C LEU A 294 12.50 -22.18 -5.00
N THR A 295 12.56 -21.32 -5.99
CA THR A 295 13.77 -20.57 -6.35
C THR A 295 13.77 -19.12 -5.88
N GLU A 296 12.59 -18.47 -5.83
CA GLU A 296 12.46 -17.08 -5.43
C GLU A 296 11.18 -16.86 -4.61
N VAL A 297 11.25 -15.92 -3.67
CA VAL A 297 10.08 -15.41 -2.91
C VAL A 297 10.21 -13.90 -2.81
N PHE A 298 9.11 -13.17 -2.96
CA PHE A 298 9.09 -11.73 -2.71
C PHE A 298 7.72 -11.22 -2.26
N GLY A 299 7.74 -10.18 -1.44
CA GLY A 299 6.58 -9.38 -1.10
C GLY A 299 6.37 -8.24 -2.10
N ALA A 300 5.12 -7.82 -2.30
CA ALA A 300 4.78 -6.71 -3.19
C ALA A 300 3.77 -5.74 -2.57
N GLY A 301 4.08 -4.44 -2.62
CA GLY A 301 3.22 -3.39 -2.08
C GLY A 301 3.67 -1.99 -2.49
N THR A 302 2.81 -0.99 -2.33
CA THR A 302 3.07 0.38 -2.82
C THR A 302 4.33 1.00 -2.20
N ALA A 303 4.58 0.80 -0.90
CA ALA A 303 5.71 1.43 -0.21
C ALA A 303 7.06 0.90 -0.71
N VAL A 304 7.21 -0.42 -0.73
CA VAL A 304 8.45 -1.13 -1.04
C VAL A 304 8.59 -1.50 -2.52
N VAL A 305 7.50 -1.47 -3.28
CA VAL A 305 7.36 -2.01 -4.63
C VAL A 305 7.49 -3.53 -4.64
N ILE A 306 8.70 -4.06 -4.58
CA ILE A 306 9.05 -5.49 -4.42
C ILE A 306 10.09 -5.62 -3.31
N SER A 307 9.89 -6.59 -2.42
CA SER A 307 10.79 -6.94 -1.32
C SER A 307 11.20 -8.41 -1.45
N PRO A 308 12.42 -8.72 -1.90
CA PRO A 308 12.91 -10.09 -1.98
C PRO A 308 12.96 -10.73 -0.60
N VAL A 309 12.82 -12.06 -0.56
CA VAL A 309 12.92 -12.87 0.64
C VAL A 309 14.05 -13.86 0.48
N GLY A 310 15.04 -13.81 1.36
CA GLY A 310 16.20 -14.73 1.37
C GLY A 310 16.06 -15.87 2.38
N GLU A 311 15.25 -15.68 3.42
CA GLU A 311 15.11 -16.64 4.51
C GLU A 311 13.66 -16.68 5.04
N ILE A 312 13.14 -17.88 5.29
CA ILE A 312 11.84 -18.09 5.95
C ILE A 312 12.04 -18.98 7.17
N LYS A 313 11.62 -18.52 8.35
CA LYS A 313 11.57 -19.31 9.58
C LYS A 313 10.17 -19.85 9.79
N TYR A 314 10.04 -21.17 9.84
CA TYR A 314 8.78 -21.85 10.19
C TYR A 314 9.03 -22.88 11.28
N LYS A 315 8.44 -22.71 12.44
CA LYS A 315 8.65 -23.53 13.64
C LYS A 315 10.15 -23.63 13.95
N ASP A 316 10.71 -24.83 13.98
CA ASP A 316 12.14 -25.05 14.24
C ASP A 316 13.02 -25.01 12.98
N GLU A 317 12.42 -24.91 11.80
CA GLU A 317 13.12 -24.92 10.52
C GLU A 317 13.44 -23.51 10.02
N VAL A 318 14.66 -23.33 9.50
CA VAL A 318 15.08 -22.15 8.76
C VAL A 318 15.32 -22.54 7.31
N LEU A 319 14.56 -21.94 6.41
CA LEU A 319 14.60 -22.23 4.98
C LEU A 319 15.36 -21.09 4.28
N THR A 320 16.42 -21.42 3.59
CA THR A 320 17.09 -20.49 2.67
C THR A 320 16.38 -20.56 1.32
N ILE A 321 15.99 -19.42 0.77
CA ILE A 321 15.30 -19.35 -0.52
C ILE A 321 16.34 -19.18 -1.64
N GLY A 322 16.37 -20.13 -2.58
CA GLY A 322 17.41 -20.16 -3.62
C GLY A 322 18.81 -20.21 -2.98
N ASP A 323 19.61 -19.21 -3.30
CA ASP A 323 20.95 -19.01 -2.71
C ASP A 323 20.97 -17.93 -1.60
N GLY A 324 19.80 -17.48 -1.14
CA GLY A 324 19.63 -16.42 -0.16
C GLY A 324 19.71 -14.99 -0.73
N ASN A 325 19.96 -14.84 -2.03
CA ASN A 325 20.05 -13.57 -2.71
C ASN A 325 18.75 -13.20 -3.46
N THR A 326 18.72 -11.99 -4.05
CA THR A 326 17.61 -11.58 -4.91
C THR A 326 17.60 -12.41 -6.20
N GLY A 327 16.47 -13.04 -6.48
CA GLY A 327 16.31 -13.85 -7.69
C GLY A 327 16.18 -13.02 -8.96
N LYS A 328 16.45 -13.64 -10.11
CA LYS A 328 16.50 -12.97 -11.43
C LYS A 328 15.12 -12.44 -11.85
N LEU A 329 14.06 -13.22 -11.66
CA LEU A 329 12.70 -12.83 -12.02
C LEU A 329 12.25 -11.66 -11.14
N THR A 330 12.54 -11.73 -9.83
CA THR A 330 12.25 -10.66 -8.87
C THR A 330 12.92 -9.35 -9.30
N GLU A 331 14.19 -9.39 -9.68
CA GLU A 331 14.94 -8.22 -10.14
C GLU A 331 14.40 -7.67 -11.47
N GLU A 332 14.06 -8.54 -12.42
CA GLU A 332 13.48 -8.16 -13.71
C GLU A 332 12.13 -7.47 -13.55
N LEU A 333 11.23 -8.05 -12.74
CA LEU A 333 9.92 -7.46 -12.42
C LEU A 333 10.08 -6.10 -11.72
N TYR A 334 10.99 -6.00 -10.75
CA TYR A 334 11.27 -4.74 -10.07
C TYR A 334 11.72 -3.64 -11.05
N LYS A 335 12.71 -3.95 -11.90
CA LYS A 335 13.23 -3.00 -12.90
C LYS A 335 12.17 -2.61 -13.92
N ALA A 336 11.42 -3.57 -14.45
CA ALA A 336 10.37 -3.28 -15.41
C ALA A 336 9.25 -2.42 -14.80
N TYR A 337 8.77 -2.79 -13.62
CA TYR A 337 7.72 -2.08 -12.91
C TYR A 337 8.13 -0.64 -12.55
N THR A 338 9.30 -0.46 -11.93
CA THR A 338 9.78 0.88 -11.53
C THR A 338 10.11 1.76 -12.73
N SER A 339 10.56 1.18 -13.84
CA SER A 339 10.81 1.91 -15.09
C SER A 339 9.53 2.50 -15.69
N ILE A 340 8.39 1.81 -15.57
CA ILE A 340 7.07 2.36 -15.92
C ILE A 340 6.68 3.47 -14.97
N GLN A 341 6.85 3.25 -13.65
CA GLN A 341 6.47 4.21 -12.61
C GLN A 341 7.22 5.54 -12.70
N ASN A 342 8.50 5.51 -13.05
CA ASN A 342 9.34 6.71 -13.17
C ASN A 342 9.44 7.27 -14.60
N GLY A 343 8.71 6.69 -15.57
CA GLY A 343 8.66 7.17 -16.95
C GLY A 343 9.93 6.94 -17.74
N SER A 344 10.87 6.09 -17.27
CA SER A 344 12.08 5.74 -18.03
C SER A 344 11.82 4.72 -19.14
N LYS A 345 10.69 4.00 -19.08
CA LYS A 345 10.15 3.15 -20.16
C LYS A 345 8.70 3.52 -20.44
N GLU A 346 8.24 3.19 -21.64
CA GLU A 346 6.85 3.31 -22.04
C GLU A 346 5.93 2.49 -21.13
N ASP A 347 4.72 2.98 -20.95
CA ASP A 347 3.65 2.29 -20.23
C ASP A 347 2.71 1.60 -21.23
N PRO A 348 2.90 0.31 -21.51
CA PRO A 348 2.07 -0.40 -22.48
C PRO A 348 0.65 -0.71 -21.96
N PHE A 349 0.39 -0.41 -20.69
CA PHE A 349 -0.85 -0.75 -20.02
C PHE A 349 -1.76 0.47 -19.75
N GLY A 350 -1.26 1.68 -19.93
CA GLY A 350 -1.98 2.91 -19.57
C GLY A 350 -2.19 3.06 -18.05
N TRP A 351 -1.24 2.61 -17.24
CA TRP A 351 -1.32 2.71 -15.78
C TRP A 351 -0.98 4.10 -15.24
N CYS A 352 -0.15 4.82 -15.97
CA CYS A 352 0.34 6.12 -15.57
C CYS A 352 -0.57 7.24 -16.09
N ILE A 353 -0.81 8.25 -15.25
CA ILE A 353 -1.61 9.43 -15.57
C ILE A 353 -0.75 10.67 -15.33
N SER A 354 -0.65 11.54 -16.35
CA SER A 354 0.01 12.85 -16.21
C SER A 354 -0.76 13.75 -15.26
N VAL A 355 -0.04 14.58 -14.52
CA VAL A 355 -0.59 15.56 -13.56
C VAL A 355 -0.95 16.88 -14.24
N GLU A 356 -0.70 17.06 -15.51
CA GLU A 356 -1.06 18.27 -16.28
C GLU A 356 -2.54 18.62 -16.26
#